data_a6f192709b2e7d10f9743816efae4e00
#
_entry.id   a6f192709b2e7d10f9743816efae4e00
#
_cell.length_a   1.000
_cell.length_b   1.000
_cell.length_c   1.000
_cell.angle_alpha   90.00
_cell.angle_beta   90.00
_cell.angle_gamma   90.00
#
_symmetry.space_group_name_H-M   'P 1'
#
loop_
_entity.id
_entity.type
_entity.pdbx_description
1 polymer ?
#
loop_
_entity_poly.entity_id
_entity_poly.type
_entity_poly.pdbx_seq_one_letter_code
_entity_poly.pdbx_strand_id
1 'polypeptide(L)'
;SDEDVLYAFANYLLSYGVDQDNLKIGLWNYYHRDKTVGIIEGKAKIYRQFGRLDLDTQVFPVPIRSNHSYRSTWGDARGWGGRRIHEGTDIFAGYGVPVRATNYGIIEMKGWNKFGGWRIGIRDINNTYHYFAHLSGFAKDLKVGQIVEPGLVIGGVGSSGYGPPGTSGKFPPH
;
A
#
# COMPACT_ATOMS: atom_id res chain seq x y z
N SER A 1 4.07 -24.71 23.51
CA SER A 1 4.53 -24.34 22.14
C SER A 1 3.87 -23.03 21.71
N ASP A 2 4.35 -22.43 20.63
CA ASP A 2 3.72 -21.23 20.04
C ASP A 2 2.29 -21.53 19.58
N GLU A 3 2.04 -22.77 19.13
CA GLU A 3 0.70 -23.23 18.78
C GLU A 3 -0.24 -23.21 19.98
N ASP A 4 0.21 -23.66 21.15
CA ASP A 4 -0.62 -23.67 22.37
C ASP A 4 -0.99 -22.24 22.78
N VAL A 5 -0.05 -21.29 22.66
CA VAL A 5 -0.29 -19.88 22.96
C VAL A 5 -1.31 -19.27 21.98
N LEU A 6 -1.15 -19.53 20.69
CA LEU A 6 -2.09 -19.06 19.66
C LEU A 6 -3.48 -19.67 19.87
N TYR A 7 -3.56 -20.95 20.19
CA TYR A 7 -4.83 -21.61 20.45
C TYR A 7 -5.53 -21.07 21.70
N ALA A 8 -4.77 -20.87 22.78
CA ALA A 8 -5.29 -20.27 24.02
C ALA A 8 -5.79 -18.83 23.78
N PHE A 9 -5.05 -18.03 23.01
CA PHE A 9 -5.45 -16.66 22.66
C PHE A 9 -6.67 -16.64 21.76
N ALA A 10 -6.75 -17.53 20.77
CA ALA A 10 -7.93 -17.67 19.91
C ALA A 10 -9.18 -18.00 20.76
N ASN A 11 -9.09 -18.96 21.67
CA ASN A 11 -10.17 -19.30 22.58
C ASN A 11 -10.55 -18.12 23.51
N TYR A 12 -9.56 -17.36 23.97
CA TYR A 12 -9.82 -16.18 24.77
C TYR A 12 -10.60 -15.13 23.98
N LEU A 13 -10.27 -14.91 22.69
CA LEU A 13 -10.99 -13.96 21.84
C LEU A 13 -12.46 -14.38 21.60
N LEU A 14 -12.79 -15.66 21.67
CA LEU A 14 -14.19 -16.11 21.57
C LEU A 14 -15.08 -15.50 22.66
N SER A 15 -14.52 -15.21 23.86
CA SER A 15 -15.25 -14.53 24.95
C SER A 15 -15.66 -13.10 24.59
N TYR A 16 -15.03 -12.50 23.58
CA TYR A 16 -15.37 -11.17 23.06
C TYR A 16 -16.26 -11.22 21.82
N GLY A 17 -16.76 -12.40 21.45
CA GLY A 17 -17.64 -12.61 20.30
C GLY A 17 -16.89 -12.70 18.98
N VAL A 18 -15.61 -13.06 19.00
CA VAL A 18 -14.82 -13.31 17.78
C VAL A 18 -15.22 -14.67 17.19
N ASP A 19 -15.98 -14.65 16.13
CA ASP A 19 -16.32 -15.82 15.32
C ASP A 19 -16.20 -15.52 13.83
N GLN A 20 -16.51 -16.47 12.96
CA GLN A 20 -16.37 -16.28 11.50
C GLN A 20 -17.28 -15.19 10.94
N ASP A 21 -18.45 -14.99 11.52
CA ASP A 21 -19.47 -14.05 11.05
C ASP A 21 -19.30 -12.65 11.69
N ASN A 22 -18.78 -12.61 12.92
CA ASN A 22 -18.68 -11.42 13.76
C ASN A 22 -17.24 -11.01 14.08
N LEU A 23 -16.25 -11.44 13.30
CA LEU A 23 -14.83 -11.21 13.55
C LEU A 23 -14.52 -9.73 13.85
N LYS A 24 -15.07 -8.81 13.07
CA LYS A 24 -14.83 -7.37 13.24
C LYS A 24 -15.35 -6.86 14.56
N ILE A 25 -16.56 -7.24 14.96
CA ILE A 25 -17.19 -6.81 16.20
C ILE A 25 -16.43 -7.38 17.40
N GLY A 26 -16.10 -8.67 17.37
CA GLY A 26 -15.34 -9.32 18.43
C GLY A 26 -13.95 -8.73 18.60
N LEU A 27 -13.22 -8.50 17.51
CA LEU A 27 -11.92 -7.84 17.56
C LEU A 27 -12.04 -6.40 18.11
N TRP A 28 -13.08 -5.67 17.72
CA TRP A 28 -13.30 -4.34 18.26
C TRP A 28 -13.60 -4.35 19.75
N ASN A 29 -14.42 -5.29 20.21
CA ASN A 29 -14.72 -5.48 21.65
C ASN A 29 -13.47 -5.75 22.48
N TYR A 30 -12.44 -6.35 21.87
CA TYR A 30 -11.17 -6.62 22.52
C TYR A 30 -10.20 -5.44 22.44
N TYR A 31 -9.98 -4.89 21.21
CA TYR A 31 -8.96 -3.88 20.97
C TYR A 31 -9.44 -2.43 21.15
N HIS A 32 -10.75 -2.17 21.06
CA HIS A 32 -11.36 -0.83 21.08
C HIS A 32 -10.68 0.18 20.13
N ARG A 33 -10.17 -0.30 18.96
CA ARG A 33 -9.42 0.53 18.02
C ARG A 33 -9.63 0.07 16.59
N ASP A 34 -10.41 0.87 15.82
CA ASP A 34 -10.78 0.56 14.44
C ASP A 34 -9.56 0.29 13.53
N LYS A 35 -8.49 1.08 13.68
CA LYS A 35 -7.27 0.89 12.88
C LYS A 35 -6.63 -0.48 13.13
N THR A 36 -6.56 -0.93 14.36
CA THR A 36 -6.01 -2.24 14.72
C THR A 36 -6.87 -3.36 14.14
N VAL A 37 -8.19 -3.24 14.29
CA VAL A 37 -9.15 -4.20 13.74
C VAL A 37 -9.01 -4.28 12.22
N GLY A 38 -8.97 -3.15 11.54
CA GLY A 38 -8.80 -3.09 10.09
C GLY A 38 -7.51 -3.74 9.58
N ILE A 39 -6.39 -3.56 10.31
CA ILE A 39 -5.11 -4.22 9.99
C ILE A 39 -5.22 -5.73 10.13
N ILE A 40 -5.81 -6.22 11.23
CA ILE A 40 -5.97 -7.66 11.48
C ILE A 40 -6.87 -8.29 10.43
N GLU A 41 -8.01 -7.67 10.12
CA GLU A 41 -8.93 -8.14 9.06
C GLU A 41 -8.23 -8.14 7.69
N GLY A 42 -7.48 -7.10 7.37
CA GLY A 42 -6.74 -7.00 6.11
C GLY A 42 -5.73 -8.14 5.95
N LYS A 43 -4.94 -8.41 6.99
CA LYS A 43 -3.99 -9.54 7.02
C LYS A 43 -4.70 -10.89 6.88
N ALA A 44 -5.77 -11.11 7.63
CA ALA A 44 -6.54 -12.34 7.56
C ALA A 44 -7.10 -12.58 6.15
N LYS A 45 -7.58 -11.53 5.48
CA LYS A 45 -8.05 -11.60 4.09
C LYS A 45 -6.92 -11.99 3.13
N ILE A 46 -5.73 -11.40 3.28
CA ILE A 46 -4.56 -11.70 2.44
C ILE A 46 -4.17 -13.19 2.62
N TYR A 47 -3.96 -13.64 3.85
CA TYR A 47 -3.61 -15.03 4.12
C TYR A 47 -4.67 -16.02 3.62
N ARG A 48 -5.95 -15.71 3.80
CA ARG A 48 -7.05 -16.54 3.28
C ARG A 48 -7.03 -16.64 1.76
N GLN A 49 -6.76 -15.54 1.06
CA GLN A 49 -6.75 -15.53 -0.40
C GLN A 49 -5.61 -16.38 -0.98
N PHE A 50 -4.44 -16.36 -0.38
CA PHE A 50 -3.28 -17.08 -0.88
C PHE A 50 -3.07 -18.45 -0.25
N GLY A 51 -3.79 -18.79 0.83
CA GLY A 51 -3.76 -20.10 1.49
C GLY A 51 -2.42 -20.47 2.11
N ARG A 52 -1.53 -19.49 2.35
CA ARG A 52 -0.18 -19.70 2.92
C ARG A 52 0.25 -18.51 3.75
N LEU A 53 1.27 -18.69 4.60
CA LEU A 53 1.78 -17.67 5.52
C LEU A 53 3.11 -17.05 5.07
N ASP A 54 3.84 -17.68 4.15
CA ASP A 54 5.11 -17.25 3.59
C ASP A 54 4.92 -16.21 2.46
N LEU A 55 4.42 -15.02 2.80
CA LEU A 55 4.06 -13.95 1.88
C LEU A 55 5.02 -12.74 1.94
N ASP A 56 6.30 -12.98 2.13
CA ASP A 56 7.34 -11.94 2.28
C ASP A 56 8.10 -11.61 1.00
N THR A 57 7.67 -12.14 -0.15
CA THR A 57 8.24 -11.81 -1.46
C THR A 57 8.11 -10.31 -1.75
N GLN A 58 9.22 -9.73 -2.23
CA GLN A 58 9.28 -8.34 -2.66
C GLN A 58 9.76 -8.22 -4.11
N VAL A 59 9.22 -7.23 -4.82
CA VAL A 59 9.66 -6.90 -6.18
C VAL A 59 9.91 -5.40 -6.31
N PHE A 60 10.77 -5.03 -7.24
CA PHE A 60 11.01 -3.61 -7.55
C PHE A 60 9.76 -2.98 -8.21
N PRO A 61 9.39 -1.73 -7.87
CA PRO A 61 8.11 -1.14 -8.29
C PRO A 61 7.97 -0.88 -9.79
N VAL A 62 9.07 -0.82 -10.54
CA VAL A 62 9.03 -0.75 -12.01
C VAL A 62 9.72 -1.97 -12.62
N PRO A 63 9.42 -2.37 -13.86
CA PRO A 63 10.11 -3.48 -14.51
C PRO A 63 11.62 -3.24 -14.56
N ILE A 64 12.43 -4.19 -14.11
CA ILE A 64 13.90 -4.09 -14.10
C ILE A 64 14.48 -3.80 -15.49
N ARG A 65 13.82 -4.29 -16.54
CA ARG A 65 14.22 -4.06 -17.93
C ARG A 65 13.75 -2.73 -18.52
N SER A 66 12.94 -1.94 -17.78
CA SER A 66 12.62 -0.57 -18.19
C SER A 66 13.83 0.32 -17.97
N ASN A 67 13.99 1.33 -18.85
CA ASN A 67 14.98 2.37 -18.61
C ASN A 67 14.53 3.19 -17.38
N HIS A 68 15.23 3.04 -16.28
CA HIS A 68 14.93 3.73 -15.04
C HIS A 68 16.22 4.10 -14.29
N SER A 69 16.12 5.13 -13.46
CA SER A 69 17.21 5.54 -12.57
C SER A 69 16.65 5.99 -11.22
N TYR A 70 17.42 5.78 -10.19
CA TYR A 70 17.10 6.28 -8.84
C TYR A 70 18.37 6.49 -8.03
N ARG A 71 18.27 7.35 -7.04
CA ARG A 71 19.21 7.49 -5.92
C ARG A 71 18.40 7.69 -4.65
N SER A 72 19.02 7.55 -3.50
CA SER A 72 18.33 7.91 -2.25
C SER A 72 18.03 9.41 -2.26
N THR A 73 16.75 9.74 -2.25
CA THR A 73 16.23 11.12 -2.13
C THR A 73 15.45 11.32 -0.84
N TRP A 74 15.46 10.32 0.03
CA TRP A 74 14.88 10.42 1.36
C TRP A 74 15.56 11.51 2.17
N GLY A 75 14.78 12.42 2.73
CA GLY A 75 15.30 13.54 3.51
C GLY A 75 15.71 14.77 2.68
N ASP A 76 15.72 14.69 1.35
CA ASP A 76 16.01 15.84 0.49
C ASP A 76 15.02 16.98 0.78
N ALA A 77 15.56 18.21 0.84
CA ALA A 77 14.74 19.41 1.03
C ALA A 77 13.85 19.68 -0.20
N ARG A 78 12.57 19.93 0.04
CA ARG A 78 11.60 20.33 -0.99
C ARG A 78 11.10 21.76 -0.69
N GLY A 79 11.24 22.66 -1.66
CA GLY A 79 10.84 24.08 -1.50
C GLY A 79 9.48 24.42 -2.13
N TRP A 80 9.04 23.68 -3.12
CA TRP A 80 7.81 23.99 -3.84
C TRP A 80 6.57 23.66 -3.00
N GLY A 81 5.69 24.62 -2.79
CA GLY A 81 4.52 24.47 -1.94
C GLY A 81 4.78 24.59 -0.43
N GLY A 82 5.95 25.12 -0.03
CA GLY A 82 6.41 25.28 1.35
C GLY A 82 7.62 24.38 1.68
N ARG A 83 8.33 24.73 2.72
CA ARG A 83 9.47 23.94 3.21
C ARG A 83 8.98 22.59 3.75
N ARG A 84 9.49 21.50 3.20
CA ARG A 84 9.18 20.12 3.65
C ARG A 84 10.35 19.18 3.36
N ILE A 85 10.38 18.07 4.02
CA ILE A 85 11.32 16.98 3.78
C ILE A 85 10.67 15.99 2.81
N HIS A 86 11.45 15.43 1.89
CA HIS A 86 11.02 14.36 1.03
C HIS A 86 10.99 13.02 1.80
N GLU A 87 9.82 12.46 1.95
CA GLU A 87 9.58 11.19 2.65
C GLU A 87 9.42 10.02 1.66
N GLY A 88 10.32 9.96 0.68
CA GLY A 88 10.28 8.95 -0.37
C GLY A 88 11.56 8.89 -1.17
N THR A 89 11.59 7.97 -2.12
CA THR A 89 12.66 7.87 -3.12
C THR A 89 12.06 8.08 -4.51
N ASP A 90 12.62 9.05 -5.23
CA ASP A 90 12.21 9.30 -6.62
C ASP A 90 12.83 8.23 -7.54
N ILE A 91 11.98 7.50 -8.24
CA ILE A 91 12.38 6.50 -9.25
C ILE A 91 11.96 7.05 -10.60
N PHE A 92 12.91 7.56 -11.36
CA PHE A 92 12.68 8.12 -12.69
C PHE A 92 12.55 7.02 -13.73
N ALA A 93 11.49 7.06 -14.54
CA ALA A 93 11.28 6.17 -15.68
C ALA A 93 10.42 6.85 -16.74
N GLY A 94 10.30 6.25 -17.93
CA GLY A 94 9.46 6.80 -18.99
C GLY A 94 7.98 6.90 -18.56
N TYR A 95 7.30 7.94 -19.07
CA TYR A 95 5.87 8.14 -18.81
C TYR A 95 5.07 6.89 -19.23
N GLY A 96 4.18 6.43 -18.35
CA GLY A 96 3.36 5.24 -18.60
C GLY A 96 4.07 3.89 -18.35
N VAL A 97 5.36 3.87 -18.01
CA VAL A 97 6.01 2.63 -17.56
C VAL A 97 5.20 2.02 -16.41
N PRO A 98 4.89 0.70 -16.44
CA PRO A 98 4.08 0.08 -15.42
C PRO A 98 4.64 0.26 -14.01
N VAL A 99 3.82 0.72 -13.08
CA VAL A 99 4.09 0.71 -11.65
C VAL A 99 3.41 -0.51 -11.06
N ARG A 100 4.14 -1.27 -10.24
CA ARG A 100 3.70 -2.56 -9.68
C ARG A 100 3.64 -2.51 -8.17
N ALA A 101 2.70 -3.27 -7.59
CA ALA A 101 2.72 -3.57 -6.17
C ALA A 101 4.04 -4.26 -5.82
N THR A 102 4.68 -3.82 -4.75
CA THR A 102 5.99 -4.35 -4.32
C THR A 102 5.86 -5.58 -3.45
N ASN A 103 4.76 -5.73 -2.75
CA ASN A 103 4.53 -6.74 -1.72
C ASN A 103 3.10 -7.31 -1.84
N TYR A 104 2.86 -8.42 -1.16
CA TYR A 104 1.50 -8.86 -0.84
C TYR A 104 0.85 -7.85 0.09
N GLY A 105 -0.33 -7.37 -0.26
CA GLY A 105 -0.97 -6.33 0.55
C GLY A 105 -2.41 -6.07 0.15
N ILE A 106 -2.99 -5.05 0.77
CA ILE A 106 -4.34 -4.55 0.48
C ILE A 106 -4.27 -3.06 0.14
N ILE A 107 -4.99 -2.64 -0.88
CA ILE A 107 -5.09 -1.23 -1.26
C ILE A 107 -5.94 -0.51 -0.20
N GLU A 108 -5.30 0.34 0.61
CA GLU A 108 -5.99 1.15 1.61
C GLU A 108 -6.44 2.51 1.07
N MET A 109 -5.73 3.02 0.07
CA MET A 109 -6.01 4.33 -0.49
C MET A 109 -5.75 4.37 -1.99
N LYS A 110 -6.62 5.03 -2.73
CA LYS A 110 -6.49 5.35 -4.15
C LYS A 110 -7.17 6.68 -4.42
N GLY A 111 -6.47 7.64 -5.02
CA GLY A 111 -7.08 8.93 -5.30
C GLY A 111 -6.07 10.03 -5.61
N TRP A 112 -6.59 11.26 -5.69
CA TRP A 112 -5.83 12.47 -5.94
C TRP A 112 -5.45 13.20 -4.66
N ASN A 113 -4.30 13.81 -4.67
CA ASN A 113 -3.92 14.84 -3.70
C ASN A 113 -3.12 15.93 -4.41
N LYS A 114 -3.24 17.16 -3.92
CA LYS A 114 -2.66 18.33 -4.57
C LYS A 114 -1.15 18.19 -4.86
N PHE A 115 -0.38 17.58 -3.97
CA PHE A 115 1.06 17.44 -4.13
C PHE A 115 1.45 16.13 -4.82
N GLY A 116 0.95 15.00 -4.35
CA GLY A 116 1.30 13.67 -4.87
C GLY A 116 0.56 13.25 -6.14
N GLY A 117 -0.39 14.04 -6.63
CA GLY A 117 -1.16 13.72 -7.83
C GLY A 117 -2.02 12.44 -7.66
N TRP A 118 -2.06 11.61 -8.70
CA TRP A 118 -2.65 10.28 -8.62
C TRP A 118 -1.75 9.37 -7.77
N ARG A 119 -2.32 8.79 -6.74
CA ARG A 119 -1.57 8.05 -5.73
C ARG A 119 -2.31 6.82 -5.23
N ILE A 120 -1.53 5.84 -4.79
CA ILE A 120 -2.00 4.58 -4.21
C ILE A 120 -1.24 4.33 -2.91
N GLY A 121 -1.95 3.84 -1.90
CA GLY A 121 -1.40 3.34 -0.65
C GLY A 121 -1.75 1.88 -0.46
N ILE A 122 -0.76 1.05 -0.19
CA ILE A 122 -0.90 -0.39 0.02
C ILE A 122 -0.35 -0.73 1.40
N ARG A 123 -1.14 -1.42 2.20
CA ARG A 123 -0.69 -2.00 3.48
C ARG A 123 -0.30 -3.44 3.25
N ASP A 124 0.96 -3.78 3.52
CA ASP A 124 1.43 -5.15 3.38
C ASP A 124 1.16 -6.01 4.63
N ILE A 125 1.50 -7.30 4.51
CA ILE A 125 1.33 -8.27 5.61
C ILE A 125 2.19 -7.96 6.83
N ASN A 126 3.28 -7.19 6.68
CA ASN A 126 4.17 -6.78 7.76
C ASN A 126 3.75 -5.44 8.38
N ASN A 127 2.56 -4.93 8.02
CA ASN A 127 2.04 -3.64 8.45
C ASN A 127 2.84 -2.43 7.91
N THR A 128 3.68 -2.63 6.89
CA THR A 128 4.35 -1.54 6.20
C THR A 128 3.39 -0.88 5.22
N TYR A 129 3.39 0.46 5.19
CA TYR A 129 2.57 1.22 4.26
C TYR A 129 3.41 1.69 3.08
N HIS A 130 3.16 1.10 1.91
CA HIS A 130 3.81 1.46 0.66
C HIS A 130 2.98 2.54 -0.04
N TYR A 131 3.63 3.66 -0.34
CA TYR A 131 2.97 4.81 -0.97
C TYR A 131 3.58 5.08 -2.34
N PHE A 132 2.72 5.18 -3.34
CA PHE A 132 3.07 5.48 -4.72
C PHE A 132 2.40 6.78 -5.12
N ALA A 133 3.16 7.72 -5.67
CA ALA A 133 2.69 9.05 -6.04
C ALA A 133 3.07 9.41 -7.49
N HIS A 134 2.58 10.54 -7.96
CA HIS A 134 2.84 11.10 -9.28
C HIS A 134 2.44 10.19 -10.45
N LEU A 135 1.57 9.20 -10.23
CA LEU A 135 1.15 8.25 -11.25
C LEU A 135 0.51 8.95 -12.45
N SER A 136 0.66 8.42 -13.66
CA SER A 136 -0.07 8.86 -14.85
C SER A 136 -1.55 8.50 -14.80
N GLY A 137 -1.90 7.48 -14.01
CA GLY A 137 -3.23 6.97 -13.77
C GLY A 137 -3.17 5.61 -13.08
N PHE A 138 -4.33 5.03 -12.84
CA PHE A 138 -4.47 3.73 -12.19
C PHE A 138 -4.64 2.61 -13.21
N ALA A 139 -4.25 1.41 -12.83
CA ALA A 139 -4.64 0.22 -13.57
C ALA A 139 -6.17 0.08 -13.59
N LYS A 140 -6.67 -0.50 -14.70
CA LYS A 140 -8.11 -0.70 -14.90
C LYS A 140 -8.68 -1.54 -13.76
N ASP A 141 -9.88 -1.18 -13.32
CA ASP A 141 -10.68 -1.88 -12.30
C ASP A 141 -10.02 -2.01 -10.90
N LEU A 142 -8.90 -1.33 -10.66
CA LEU A 142 -8.24 -1.31 -9.36
C LEU A 142 -9.13 -0.63 -8.29
N LYS A 143 -9.33 -1.27 -7.15
CA LYS A 143 -10.25 -0.79 -6.09
C LYS A 143 -9.58 -0.75 -4.71
N VAL A 144 -10.02 0.18 -3.88
CA VAL A 144 -9.71 0.15 -2.44
C VAL A 144 -10.31 -1.12 -1.83
N GLY A 145 -9.57 -1.78 -0.95
CA GLY A 145 -9.92 -3.08 -0.37
C GLY A 145 -9.49 -4.28 -1.22
N GLN A 146 -9.00 -4.05 -2.45
CA GLN A 146 -8.45 -5.12 -3.29
C GLN A 146 -7.13 -5.64 -2.72
N ILE A 147 -7.00 -6.96 -2.68
CA ILE A 147 -5.74 -7.62 -2.36
C ILE A 147 -4.87 -7.64 -3.61
N VAL A 148 -3.58 -7.36 -3.41
CA VAL A 148 -2.57 -7.34 -4.47
C VAL A 148 -1.42 -8.28 -4.12
N GLU A 149 -0.79 -8.80 -5.16
CA GLU A 149 0.44 -9.60 -5.06
C GLU A 149 1.63 -8.85 -5.66
N PRO A 150 2.87 -9.19 -5.29
CA PRO A 150 4.07 -8.60 -5.88
C PRO A 150 4.05 -8.71 -7.40
N GLY A 151 4.28 -7.60 -8.09
CA GLY A 151 4.31 -7.56 -9.55
C GLY A 151 2.98 -7.19 -10.22
N LEU A 152 1.85 -7.19 -9.50
CA LEU A 152 0.58 -6.71 -10.04
C LEU A 152 0.71 -5.24 -10.47
N VAL A 153 0.36 -4.93 -11.70
CA VAL A 153 0.36 -3.55 -12.19
C VAL A 153 -0.76 -2.76 -11.50
N ILE A 154 -0.39 -1.67 -10.83
CA ILE A 154 -1.31 -0.81 -10.09
C ILE A 154 -1.53 0.55 -10.78
N GLY A 155 -0.64 0.94 -11.68
CA GLY A 155 -0.71 2.21 -12.42
C GLY A 155 0.45 2.36 -13.38
N GLY A 156 0.69 3.58 -13.82
CA GLY A 156 1.83 3.94 -14.66
C GLY A 156 2.63 5.09 -14.07
N VAL A 157 3.93 5.13 -14.36
CA VAL A 157 4.79 6.26 -14.02
C VAL A 157 4.26 7.53 -14.69
N GLY A 158 4.24 8.63 -13.96
CA GLY A 158 3.75 9.90 -14.46
C GLY A 158 4.45 11.09 -13.84
N SER A 159 3.81 12.24 -13.98
CA SER A 159 4.23 13.52 -13.39
C SER A 159 3.04 14.29 -12.82
N SER A 160 2.00 13.58 -12.39
CA SER A 160 0.77 14.21 -11.88
C SER A 160 0.98 14.87 -10.52
N GLY A 161 0.19 15.90 -10.24
CA GLY A 161 0.23 16.64 -8.98
C GLY A 161 0.49 18.13 -9.14
N TYR A 162 0.68 18.80 -8.03
CA TYR A 162 0.93 20.23 -7.89
C TYR A 162 -0.18 21.13 -8.42
N GLY A 163 -1.43 20.66 -8.33
CA GLY A 163 -2.61 21.40 -8.73
C GLY A 163 -3.91 20.63 -8.52
N PRO A 164 -5.02 21.10 -9.13
CA PRO A 164 -6.29 20.37 -9.16
C PRO A 164 -6.15 18.99 -9.80
N PRO A 165 -7.14 18.08 -9.61
CA PRO A 165 -7.14 16.77 -10.23
C PRO A 165 -6.85 16.81 -11.74
N GLY A 166 -5.91 15.97 -12.18
CA GLY A 166 -5.46 15.90 -13.57
C GLY A 166 -4.29 16.81 -13.95
N THR A 167 -3.82 17.69 -13.05
CA THR A 167 -2.64 18.52 -13.32
C THR A 167 -1.39 17.66 -13.45
N SER A 168 -0.58 17.93 -14.47
CA SER A 168 0.79 17.40 -14.59
C SER A 168 1.81 18.43 -14.15
N GLY A 169 2.76 18.03 -13.32
CA GLY A 169 3.88 18.87 -12.90
C GLY A 169 4.90 19.08 -14.03
N LYS A 170 5.69 20.14 -13.91
CA LYS A 170 6.80 20.43 -14.84
C LYS A 170 8.10 19.76 -14.38
N PHE A 171 8.04 18.48 -14.08
CA PHE A 171 9.18 17.67 -13.67
C PHE A 171 9.19 16.35 -14.42
N PRO A 172 10.37 15.69 -14.55
CA PRO A 172 10.45 14.40 -15.21
C PRO A 172 9.52 13.35 -14.58
N PRO A 173 8.98 12.41 -15.36
CA PRO A 173 8.16 11.33 -14.84
C PRO A 173 8.92 10.45 -13.83
N HIS A 174 8.32 10.19 -12.67
CA HIS A 174 8.89 9.37 -11.61
C HIS A 174 7.83 8.77 -10.70
#